data_96175ea491f7104de4fa28de20d2cfb6
#
_entry.id   96175ea491f7104de4fa28de20d2cfb6
#
_cell.length_a   1.000
_cell.length_b   1.000
_cell.length_c   1.000
_cell.angle_alpha   90.00
_cell.angle_beta   90.00
_cell.angle_gamma   90.00
#
_symmetry.space_group_name_H-M   'P 1'
#
loop_
_entity.id
_entity.type
_entity.pdbx_description
1 polymer ?
#
loop_
_entity_poly.entity_id
_entity_poly.type
_entity_poly.pdbx_seq_one_letter_code
_entity_poly.pdbx_strand_id
1 'polypeptide(L)'
;YSDKDGNLFDPHNGKKDLENGKVNFIGLTDKRIKEDFLRILRYLRFFSNYSKQPHDPEVIKKLKMNIQGISKLSKERLLDELKKIAKIETLQNLSKDKISLEIILLIFPELKNIKIFSKLNKSNKNFLKRNDFIFLISLMIVDETDNVDYFLYKFNISTKNKKRIKNIDNFYKEKISSKTFNQNNINKYFYYYGREATLDILNFKLIKLNKVDKSLKELVKYYENKEALIMPVKAEFLMQKYEIPEGKLIGEKLKRIEEMWVKNDFKISDQEVDSIVNN
;
A
#
# COMPACT_ATOMS: atom_id res chain seq x y z
N TYR A 1 -21.72 -21.17 -18.67
CA TYR A 1 -21.19 -22.34 -17.95
C TYR A 1 -20.40 -23.21 -18.93
N SER A 2 -19.39 -23.92 -18.45
CA SER A 2 -18.64 -24.90 -19.24
C SER A 2 -18.85 -26.27 -18.59
N ASP A 3 -19.02 -27.31 -19.43
CA ASP A 3 -18.98 -28.70 -18.99
C ASP A 3 -17.51 -29.17 -18.84
N LYS A 4 -17.33 -30.45 -18.46
CA LYS A 4 -16.00 -31.06 -18.28
C LYS A 4 -15.20 -31.18 -19.58
N ASP A 5 -15.88 -31.22 -20.71
CA ASP A 5 -15.31 -31.34 -22.05
C ASP A 5 -15.03 -29.98 -22.71
N GLY A 6 -15.31 -28.90 -21.98
CA GLY A 6 -15.06 -27.52 -22.44
C GLY A 6 -16.18 -26.93 -23.31
N ASN A 7 -17.33 -27.62 -23.45
CA ASN A 7 -18.47 -27.07 -24.19
C ASN A 7 -19.10 -25.90 -23.41
N LEU A 8 -19.31 -24.79 -24.10
CA LEU A 8 -19.85 -23.56 -23.51
C LEU A 8 -21.38 -23.56 -23.60
N PHE A 9 -22.04 -23.46 -22.45
CA PHE A 9 -23.47 -23.16 -22.36
C PHE A 9 -23.65 -21.68 -21.98
N ASP A 10 -24.11 -20.86 -22.92
CA ASP A 10 -24.21 -19.40 -22.79
C ASP A 10 -25.66 -18.90 -23.08
N PRO A 11 -26.60 -19.08 -22.15
CA PRO A 11 -28.00 -18.71 -22.35
C PRO A 11 -28.25 -17.21 -22.38
N HIS A 12 -27.25 -16.39 -22.06
CA HIS A 12 -27.36 -14.93 -21.94
C HIS A 12 -26.49 -14.20 -22.95
N ASN A 13 -25.93 -14.88 -23.96
CA ASN A 13 -25.03 -14.29 -24.95
C ASN A 13 -23.79 -13.58 -24.37
N GLY A 14 -23.27 -14.06 -23.25
CA GLY A 14 -22.11 -13.47 -22.56
C GLY A 14 -20.84 -13.46 -23.41
N LYS A 15 -20.65 -14.48 -24.29
CA LYS A 15 -19.57 -14.51 -25.27
C LYS A 15 -19.64 -13.32 -26.22
N LYS A 16 -20.83 -13.07 -26.79
CA LYS A 16 -21.09 -11.93 -27.69
C LYS A 16 -20.92 -10.59 -26.98
N ASP A 17 -21.39 -10.49 -25.75
CA ASP A 17 -21.21 -9.29 -24.92
C ASP A 17 -19.72 -9.04 -24.64
N LEU A 18 -18.92 -10.06 -24.33
CA LEU A 18 -17.48 -9.96 -24.12
C LEU A 18 -16.74 -9.52 -25.41
N GLU A 19 -17.07 -10.10 -26.56
CA GLU A 19 -16.48 -9.73 -27.85
C GLU A 19 -16.74 -8.26 -28.19
N ASN A 20 -17.97 -7.79 -27.93
CA ASN A 20 -18.40 -6.41 -28.15
C ASN A 20 -17.95 -5.45 -27.02
N GLY A 21 -17.35 -5.95 -25.95
CA GLY A 21 -16.96 -5.17 -24.78
C GLY A 21 -18.16 -4.53 -24.07
N LYS A 22 -19.27 -5.26 -23.99
CA LYS A 22 -20.49 -4.82 -23.33
C LYS A 22 -20.59 -5.44 -21.93
N VAL A 23 -20.82 -4.63 -20.92
CA VAL A 23 -20.97 -5.09 -19.52
C VAL A 23 -22.36 -4.73 -19.03
N ASN A 24 -23.18 -5.76 -18.81
CA ASN A 24 -24.57 -5.63 -18.39
C ASN A 24 -24.91 -6.48 -17.18
N PHE A 25 -26.03 -6.15 -16.55
CA PHE A 25 -26.69 -7.04 -15.59
C PHE A 25 -27.56 -8.06 -16.34
N ILE A 26 -27.53 -9.30 -15.89
CA ILE A 26 -28.45 -10.34 -16.36
C ILE A 26 -29.79 -10.13 -15.64
N GLY A 27 -30.82 -9.71 -16.38
CA GLY A 27 -32.13 -9.37 -15.87
C GLY A 27 -32.27 -7.90 -15.42
N LEU A 28 -33.23 -7.61 -14.58
CA LEU A 28 -33.54 -6.24 -14.16
C LEU A 28 -32.46 -5.71 -13.22
N THR A 29 -31.70 -4.70 -13.65
CA THR A 29 -30.56 -4.11 -12.94
C THR A 29 -30.89 -3.78 -11.47
N ASP A 30 -31.97 -3.06 -11.21
CA ASP A 30 -32.37 -2.65 -9.86
C ASP A 30 -32.63 -3.86 -8.94
N LYS A 31 -33.36 -4.86 -9.44
CA LYS A 31 -33.62 -6.10 -8.70
C LYS A 31 -32.32 -6.83 -8.37
N ARG A 32 -31.43 -6.96 -9.36
CA ARG A 32 -30.15 -7.66 -9.19
C ARG A 32 -29.22 -6.96 -8.20
N ILE A 33 -29.22 -5.63 -8.16
CA ILE A 33 -28.44 -4.88 -7.16
C ILE A 33 -29.01 -5.07 -5.76
N LYS A 34 -30.33 -5.02 -5.61
CA LYS A 34 -31.02 -5.20 -4.31
C LYS A 34 -30.84 -6.60 -3.72
N GLU A 35 -30.70 -7.64 -4.55
CA GLU A 35 -30.36 -8.99 -4.11
C GLU A 35 -28.96 -9.08 -3.48
N ASP A 36 -27.98 -8.33 -4.02
CA ASP A 36 -26.61 -8.27 -3.50
C ASP A 36 -25.93 -6.95 -3.93
N PHE A 37 -25.83 -6.02 -2.99
CA PHE A 37 -25.23 -4.70 -3.23
C PHE A 37 -23.74 -4.76 -3.64
N LEU A 38 -23.03 -5.88 -3.38
CA LEU A 38 -21.66 -6.06 -3.86
C LEU A 38 -21.55 -6.05 -5.40
N ARG A 39 -22.67 -6.27 -6.08
CA ARG A 39 -22.73 -6.22 -7.55
C ARG A 39 -22.43 -4.83 -8.10
N ILE A 40 -22.57 -3.76 -7.32
CA ILE A 40 -22.13 -2.41 -7.69
C ILE A 40 -20.61 -2.41 -7.91
N LEU A 41 -19.84 -2.93 -6.96
CA LEU A 41 -18.38 -3.03 -7.09
C LEU A 41 -17.96 -4.02 -8.18
N ARG A 42 -18.67 -5.14 -8.32
CA ARG A 42 -18.42 -6.11 -9.41
C ARG A 42 -18.65 -5.48 -10.78
N TYR A 43 -19.70 -4.68 -10.94
CA TYR A 43 -19.95 -3.95 -12.18
C TYR A 43 -18.79 -3.03 -12.51
N LEU A 44 -18.31 -2.20 -11.57
CA LEU A 44 -17.15 -1.33 -11.78
C LEU A 44 -15.90 -2.12 -12.18
N ARG A 45 -15.65 -3.26 -11.54
CA ARG A 45 -14.51 -4.13 -11.86
C ARG A 45 -14.62 -4.73 -13.25
N PHE A 46 -15.78 -5.29 -13.63
CA PHE A 46 -15.99 -5.85 -14.96
C PHE A 46 -15.96 -4.78 -16.03
N PHE A 47 -16.59 -3.63 -15.79
CA PHE A 47 -16.54 -2.50 -16.69
C PHE A 47 -15.10 -2.04 -16.96
N SER A 48 -14.32 -1.83 -15.91
CA SER A 48 -12.91 -1.42 -16.03
C SER A 48 -12.03 -2.46 -16.74
N ASN A 49 -12.39 -3.75 -16.71
CA ASN A 49 -11.58 -4.80 -17.32
C ASN A 49 -11.99 -5.12 -18.76
N TYR A 50 -13.27 -5.01 -19.08
CA TYR A 50 -13.80 -5.61 -20.32
C TYR A 50 -14.57 -4.62 -21.21
N SER A 51 -15.01 -3.46 -20.67
CA SER A 51 -15.83 -2.57 -21.46
C SER A 51 -15.01 -1.87 -22.57
N LYS A 52 -15.60 -1.84 -23.75
CA LYS A 52 -15.18 -1.03 -24.91
C LYS A 52 -16.21 0.06 -25.26
N GLN A 53 -17.28 0.14 -24.47
CA GLN A 53 -18.40 1.04 -24.67
C GLN A 53 -18.54 1.97 -23.46
N PRO A 54 -19.19 3.14 -23.62
CA PRO A 54 -19.53 3.99 -22.47
C PRO A 54 -20.51 3.31 -21.53
N HIS A 55 -20.60 3.81 -20.31
CA HIS A 55 -21.61 3.38 -19.37
C HIS A 55 -23.04 3.62 -19.91
N ASP A 56 -23.91 2.65 -19.67
CA ASP A 56 -25.34 2.86 -19.86
C ASP A 56 -25.88 3.81 -18.76
N PRO A 57 -26.48 4.96 -19.14
CA PRO A 57 -26.99 5.96 -18.18
C PRO A 57 -28.03 5.38 -17.21
N GLU A 58 -28.88 4.46 -17.65
CA GLU A 58 -29.89 3.84 -16.78
C GLU A 58 -29.23 2.89 -15.76
N VAL A 59 -28.20 2.15 -16.16
CA VAL A 59 -27.41 1.35 -15.24
C VAL A 59 -26.79 2.24 -14.16
N ILE A 60 -26.11 3.32 -14.56
CA ILE A 60 -25.46 4.25 -13.62
C ILE A 60 -26.45 4.87 -12.65
N LYS A 61 -27.61 5.28 -13.14
CA LYS A 61 -28.71 5.79 -12.30
C LYS A 61 -29.09 4.77 -11.22
N LYS A 62 -29.27 3.50 -11.60
CA LYS A 62 -29.61 2.41 -10.64
C LYS A 62 -28.48 2.13 -9.66
N LEU A 63 -27.22 2.16 -10.09
CA LEU A 63 -26.06 2.03 -9.18
C LEU A 63 -26.08 3.13 -8.11
N LYS A 64 -26.21 4.39 -8.51
CA LYS A 64 -26.21 5.55 -7.60
C LYS A 64 -27.42 5.52 -6.62
N MET A 65 -28.60 5.16 -7.10
CA MET A 65 -29.79 5.02 -6.23
C MET A 65 -29.63 3.96 -5.14
N ASN A 66 -28.86 2.90 -5.39
CA ASN A 66 -28.71 1.77 -4.48
C ASN A 66 -27.40 1.81 -3.69
N ILE A 67 -26.57 2.84 -3.84
CA ILE A 67 -25.22 2.89 -3.25
C ILE A 67 -25.23 2.79 -1.72
N GLN A 68 -26.25 3.33 -1.07
CA GLN A 68 -26.41 3.25 0.39
C GLN A 68 -26.54 1.81 0.89
N GLY A 69 -27.02 0.90 0.05
CA GLY A 69 -27.12 -0.53 0.38
C GLY A 69 -25.76 -1.20 0.64
N ILE A 70 -24.67 -0.60 0.16
CA ILE A 70 -23.31 -1.07 0.43
C ILE A 70 -23.02 -1.12 1.95
N SER A 71 -23.60 -0.24 2.75
CA SER A 71 -23.43 -0.22 4.21
C SER A 71 -23.93 -1.50 4.90
N LYS A 72 -24.81 -2.26 4.25
CA LYS A 72 -25.35 -3.55 4.75
C LYS A 72 -24.39 -4.72 4.53
N LEU A 73 -23.33 -4.54 3.74
CA LEU A 73 -22.37 -5.60 3.46
C LEU A 73 -21.31 -5.69 4.57
N SER A 74 -20.81 -6.91 4.80
CA SER A 74 -19.69 -7.10 5.71
C SER A 74 -18.41 -6.43 5.18
N LYS A 75 -17.57 -5.97 6.09
CA LYS A 75 -16.32 -5.29 5.75
C LYS A 75 -15.34 -6.20 5.01
N GLU A 76 -15.37 -7.49 5.32
CA GLU A 76 -14.56 -8.54 4.67
C GLU A 76 -14.95 -8.67 3.20
N ARG A 77 -16.25 -8.74 2.87
CA ARG A 77 -16.72 -8.82 1.48
C ARG A 77 -16.32 -7.59 0.67
N LEU A 78 -16.41 -6.40 1.28
CA LEU A 78 -16.01 -5.15 0.65
C LEU A 78 -14.49 -5.14 0.38
N LEU A 79 -13.69 -5.53 1.38
CA LEU A 79 -12.23 -5.57 1.26
C LEU A 79 -11.79 -6.61 0.21
N ASP A 80 -12.43 -7.77 0.15
CA ASP A 80 -12.11 -8.81 -0.81
C ASP A 80 -12.43 -8.39 -2.26
N GLU A 81 -13.53 -7.66 -2.47
CA GLU A 81 -13.83 -7.12 -3.80
C GLU A 81 -12.87 -5.97 -4.15
N LEU A 82 -12.50 -5.12 -3.17
CA LEU A 82 -11.48 -4.09 -3.37
C LEU A 82 -10.11 -4.69 -3.75
N LYS A 83 -9.71 -5.82 -3.15
CA LYS A 83 -8.49 -6.55 -3.53
C LYS A 83 -8.53 -7.01 -5.00
N LYS A 84 -9.70 -7.45 -5.48
CA LYS A 84 -9.87 -7.85 -6.89
C LYS A 84 -9.83 -6.67 -7.85
N ILE A 85 -10.30 -5.49 -7.41
CA ILE A 85 -10.22 -4.22 -8.15
C ILE A 85 -8.77 -3.71 -8.17
N ALA A 86 -8.00 -3.96 -7.13
CA ALA A 86 -6.62 -3.47 -6.96
C ALA A 86 -5.61 -4.19 -7.86
N LYS A 87 -5.96 -4.41 -9.13
CA LYS A 87 -5.04 -4.80 -10.21
C LYS A 87 -4.71 -3.56 -11.03
N ILE A 88 -3.46 -3.43 -11.46
CA ILE A 88 -2.96 -2.20 -12.09
C ILE A 88 -3.78 -1.79 -13.31
N GLU A 89 -4.12 -2.73 -14.18
CA GLU A 89 -4.95 -2.47 -15.36
C GLU A 89 -6.34 -1.97 -14.96
N THR A 90 -6.97 -2.65 -14.01
CA THR A 90 -8.29 -2.27 -13.49
C THR A 90 -8.26 -0.87 -12.86
N LEU A 91 -7.26 -0.61 -11.98
CA LEU A 91 -7.09 0.70 -11.34
C LEU A 91 -6.82 1.82 -12.36
N GLN A 92 -6.03 1.54 -13.41
CA GLN A 92 -5.79 2.53 -14.46
C GLN A 92 -7.06 2.91 -15.21
N ASN A 93 -7.84 1.92 -15.63
CA ASN A 93 -9.08 2.16 -16.38
C ASN A 93 -10.12 2.84 -15.47
N LEU A 94 -10.31 2.33 -14.26
CA LEU A 94 -11.23 2.90 -13.28
C LEU A 94 -10.89 4.35 -12.94
N SER A 95 -9.60 4.66 -12.74
CA SER A 95 -9.17 6.02 -12.37
C SER A 95 -9.22 7.04 -13.53
N LYS A 96 -9.28 6.58 -14.78
CA LYS A 96 -9.48 7.42 -15.98
C LYS A 96 -10.95 7.68 -16.24
N ASP A 97 -11.80 6.74 -15.92
CA ASP A 97 -13.24 6.87 -16.12
C ASP A 97 -13.89 7.66 -14.99
N LYS A 98 -14.46 8.83 -15.32
CA LYS A 98 -15.00 9.77 -14.34
C LYS A 98 -16.16 9.17 -13.53
N ILE A 99 -17.01 8.38 -14.17
CA ILE A 99 -18.19 7.78 -13.53
C ILE A 99 -17.77 6.68 -12.56
N SER A 100 -16.92 5.76 -12.99
CA SER A 100 -16.38 4.70 -12.11
C SER A 100 -15.62 5.28 -10.93
N LEU A 101 -14.82 6.34 -11.18
CA LEU A 101 -14.08 7.04 -10.14
C LEU A 101 -15.01 7.70 -9.11
N GLU A 102 -16.07 8.35 -9.55
CA GLU A 102 -17.06 8.93 -8.65
C GLU A 102 -17.70 7.86 -7.77
N ILE A 103 -18.18 6.76 -8.37
CA ILE A 103 -18.87 5.70 -7.62
C ILE A 103 -17.92 5.01 -6.64
N ILE A 104 -16.68 4.70 -7.03
CA ILE A 104 -15.72 4.04 -6.12
C ILE A 104 -15.39 4.93 -4.92
N LEU A 105 -15.28 6.25 -5.09
CA LEU A 105 -15.00 7.20 -4.02
C LEU A 105 -16.22 7.44 -3.11
N LEU A 106 -17.43 7.26 -3.59
CA LEU A 106 -18.63 7.25 -2.73
C LEU A 106 -18.65 6.02 -1.82
N ILE A 107 -18.09 4.89 -2.26
CA ILE A 107 -18.05 3.63 -1.48
C ILE A 107 -16.83 3.60 -0.55
N PHE A 108 -15.69 4.05 -1.04
CA PHE A 108 -14.41 4.09 -0.34
C PHE A 108 -13.84 5.52 -0.37
N PRO A 109 -14.37 6.43 0.45
CA PRO A 109 -13.90 7.82 0.49
C PRO A 109 -12.44 7.95 0.92
N GLU A 110 -11.89 6.88 1.53
CA GLU A 110 -10.50 6.82 1.95
C GLU A 110 -9.50 6.69 0.77
N LEU A 111 -9.96 6.29 -0.43
CA LEU A 111 -9.10 6.11 -1.61
C LEU A 111 -8.75 7.44 -2.31
N LYS A 112 -8.46 8.49 -1.56
CA LYS A 112 -8.28 9.87 -2.03
C LYS A 112 -7.24 10.01 -3.14
N ASN A 113 -6.18 9.20 -3.10
CA ASN A 113 -5.08 9.25 -4.07
C ASN A 113 -5.24 8.27 -5.25
N ILE A 114 -6.40 7.61 -5.43
CA ILE A 114 -6.62 6.61 -6.49
C ILE A 114 -6.30 7.16 -7.89
N LYS A 115 -6.41 8.46 -8.12
CA LYS A 115 -6.09 9.13 -9.40
C LYS A 115 -4.63 8.98 -9.82
N ILE A 116 -3.72 8.60 -8.92
CA ILE A 116 -2.30 8.36 -9.26
C ILE A 116 -2.17 7.29 -10.36
N PHE A 117 -3.07 6.31 -10.38
CA PHE A 117 -3.03 5.21 -11.34
C PHE A 117 -3.38 5.65 -12.76
N SER A 118 -4.11 6.77 -12.96
CA SER A 118 -4.49 7.27 -14.29
C SER A 118 -3.30 7.73 -15.14
N LYS A 119 -2.19 8.13 -14.51
CA LYS A 119 -1.04 8.78 -15.15
C LYS A 119 0.28 8.01 -14.99
N LEU A 120 0.24 6.73 -14.64
CA LEU A 120 1.45 5.93 -14.46
C LEU A 120 2.28 5.83 -15.74
N ASN A 121 3.58 6.12 -15.65
CA ASN A 121 4.53 5.82 -16.70
C ASN A 121 4.78 4.30 -16.80
N LYS A 122 5.38 3.86 -17.92
CA LYS A 122 5.62 2.43 -18.19
C LYS A 122 6.46 1.74 -17.11
N SER A 123 7.48 2.42 -16.58
CA SER A 123 8.36 1.87 -15.52
C SER A 123 7.58 1.65 -14.23
N ASN A 124 6.82 2.66 -13.78
CA ASN A 124 6.00 2.59 -12.57
C ASN A 124 4.90 1.52 -12.70
N LYS A 125 4.28 1.43 -13.89
CA LYS A 125 3.29 0.38 -14.15
C LYS A 125 3.88 -1.03 -13.99
N ASN A 126 5.05 -1.30 -14.59
CA ASN A 126 5.70 -2.60 -14.51
C ASN A 126 6.15 -2.92 -13.08
N PHE A 127 6.63 -1.94 -12.33
CA PHE A 127 6.97 -2.10 -10.92
C PHE A 127 5.74 -2.46 -10.10
N LEU A 128 4.65 -1.71 -10.22
CA LEU A 128 3.43 -1.91 -9.43
C LEU A 128 2.72 -3.24 -9.71
N LYS A 129 2.85 -3.81 -10.92
CA LYS A 129 2.32 -5.14 -11.25
C LYS A 129 2.90 -6.27 -10.38
N ARG A 130 4.10 -6.07 -9.84
CA ARG A 130 4.81 -7.04 -8.98
C ARG A 130 4.57 -6.81 -7.50
N ASN A 131 3.88 -5.71 -7.16
CA ASN A 131 3.61 -5.35 -5.77
C ASN A 131 2.28 -5.92 -5.28
N ASP A 132 2.21 -6.14 -3.98
CA ASP A 132 1.05 -6.68 -3.32
C ASP A 132 -0.05 -5.61 -3.08
N PHE A 133 -1.21 -6.10 -2.65
CA PHE A 133 -2.36 -5.26 -2.33
C PHE A 133 -2.05 -4.19 -1.27
N ILE A 134 -1.21 -4.51 -0.27
CA ILE A 134 -0.91 -3.60 0.85
C ILE A 134 -0.13 -2.37 0.37
N PHE A 135 0.82 -2.55 -0.53
CA PHE A 135 1.53 -1.43 -1.12
C PHE A 135 0.61 -0.59 -2.02
N LEU A 136 -0.25 -1.24 -2.84
CA LEU A 136 -1.19 -0.53 -3.70
C LEU A 136 -2.23 0.27 -2.91
N ILE A 137 -2.77 -0.30 -1.83
CA ILE A 137 -3.72 0.41 -0.97
C ILE A 137 -3.05 1.57 -0.24
N SER A 138 -1.80 1.42 0.21
CA SER A 138 -1.03 2.51 0.83
C SER A 138 -0.92 3.72 -0.11
N LEU A 139 -0.65 3.49 -1.41
CA LEU A 139 -0.62 4.57 -2.41
C LEU A 139 -1.95 5.31 -2.54
N MET A 140 -3.08 4.65 -2.27
CA MET A 140 -4.41 5.23 -2.37
C MET A 140 -4.84 5.98 -1.11
N ILE A 141 -4.43 5.52 0.08
CA ILE A 141 -4.96 6.03 1.35
C ILE A 141 -4.01 6.95 2.13
N VAL A 142 -2.68 6.89 1.89
CA VAL A 142 -1.70 7.74 2.58
C VAL A 142 -1.73 9.14 1.98
N ASP A 143 -2.23 10.12 2.77
CA ASP A 143 -2.42 11.50 2.35
C ASP A 143 -1.98 12.54 3.42
N GLU A 144 -1.17 12.09 4.40
CA GLU A 144 -0.63 12.91 5.49
C GLU A 144 -1.70 13.40 6.49
N THR A 145 -2.92 12.84 6.42
CA THR A 145 -4.03 13.06 7.37
C THR A 145 -4.34 11.77 8.15
N ASP A 146 -5.43 11.78 8.93
CA ASP A 146 -5.90 10.60 9.68
C ASP A 146 -6.63 9.56 8.81
N ASN A 147 -6.57 9.72 7.49
CA ASN A 147 -7.26 8.88 6.52
C ASN A 147 -6.88 7.39 6.63
N VAL A 148 -5.59 7.13 6.90
CA VAL A 148 -5.09 5.77 7.15
C VAL A 148 -5.75 5.16 8.39
N ASP A 149 -5.91 5.94 9.47
CA ASP A 149 -6.53 5.48 10.71
C ASP A 149 -7.99 5.09 10.49
N TYR A 150 -8.74 5.90 9.76
CA TYR A 150 -10.12 5.60 9.37
C TYR A 150 -10.20 4.32 8.54
N PHE A 151 -9.33 4.14 7.56
CA PHE A 151 -9.29 2.92 6.74
C PHE A 151 -8.97 1.69 7.60
N LEU A 152 -7.97 1.75 8.47
CA LEU A 152 -7.56 0.64 9.33
C LEU A 152 -8.59 0.32 10.42
N TYR A 153 -9.38 1.30 10.86
CA TYR A 153 -10.51 1.08 11.75
C TYR A 153 -11.69 0.40 11.02
N LYS A 154 -11.97 0.86 9.79
CA LYS A 154 -13.09 0.34 8.98
C LYS A 154 -12.87 -1.11 8.53
N PHE A 155 -11.63 -1.49 8.22
CA PHE A 155 -11.30 -2.79 7.65
C PHE A 155 -10.40 -3.61 8.56
N ASN A 156 -10.75 -4.90 8.72
CA ASN A 156 -9.95 -5.83 9.50
C ASN A 156 -8.73 -6.30 8.69
N ILE A 157 -7.60 -5.63 8.91
CA ILE A 157 -6.31 -5.94 8.28
C ILE A 157 -5.40 -6.59 9.33
N SER A 158 -4.61 -7.59 8.94
CA SER A 158 -3.68 -8.27 9.85
C SER A 158 -2.69 -7.29 10.50
N THR A 159 -2.25 -7.57 11.72
CA THR A 159 -1.33 -6.73 12.48
C THR A 159 -0.05 -6.41 11.69
N LYS A 160 0.53 -7.40 10.99
CA LYS A 160 1.69 -7.20 10.12
C LYS A 160 1.42 -6.15 9.05
N ASN A 161 0.30 -6.26 8.37
CA ASN A 161 -0.07 -5.35 7.28
C ASN A 161 -0.45 -3.96 7.80
N LYS A 162 -1.13 -3.87 8.96
CA LYS A 162 -1.37 -2.59 9.64
C LYS A 162 -0.06 -1.87 9.93
N LYS A 163 0.92 -2.58 10.53
CA LYS A 163 2.24 -2.02 10.82
C LYS A 163 2.93 -1.52 9.55
N ARG A 164 2.88 -2.27 8.44
CA ARG A 164 3.48 -1.87 7.16
C ARG A 164 2.85 -0.59 6.60
N ILE A 165 1.52 -0.48 6.58
CA ILE A 165 0.82 0.74 6.14
C ILE A 165 1.18 1.92 7.05
N LYS A 166 1.17 1.72 8.37
CA LYS A 166 1.52 2.75 9.36
C LYS A 166 2.96 3.23 9.24
N ASN A 167 3.90 2.36 8.93
CA ASN A 167 5.29 2.75 8.70
C ASN A 167 5.40 3.76 7.54
N ILE A 168 4.67 3.52 6.44
CA ILE A 168 4.63 4.47 5.31
C ILE A 168 3.95 5.77 5.75
N ASP A 169 2.79 5.69 6.39
CA ASP A 169 2.00 6.85 6.82
C ASP A 169 2.77 7.76 7.78
N ASN A 170 3.36 7.18 8.83
CA ASN A 170 4.14 7.93 9.82
C ASN A 170 5.34 8.61 9.18
N PHE A 171 6.06 7.89 8.30
CA PHE A 171 7.20 8.46 7.59
C PHE A 171 6.80 9.71 6.79
N TYR A 172 5.62 9.73 6.18
CA TYR A 172 5.15 10.88 5.39
C TYR A 172 4.49 11.97 6.25
N LYS A 173 3.87 11.63 7.39
CA LYS A 173 3.31 12.61 8.35
C LYS A 173 4.36 13.47 9.04
N GLU A 174 5.55 12.94 9.28
CA GLU A 174 6.65 13.67 9.94
C GLU A 174 7.22 14.83 9.10
N LYS A 175 6.48 15.31 8.07
CA LYS A 175 6.84 16.43 7.18
C LYS A 175 8.30 16.37 6.71
N ILE A 176 8.64 15.24 6.18
CA ILE A 176 10.00 14.95 5.77
C ILE A 176 10.35 15.76 4.52
N SER A 177 11.13 16.81 4.71
CA SER A 177 11.66 17.65 3.64
C SER A 177 12.47 16.81 2.64
N SER A 178 12.77 17.35 1.45
CA SER A 178 13.69 16.70 0.49
C SER A 178 15.03 16.30 1.11
N LYS A 179 15.46 16.98 2.18
CA LYS A 179 16.65 16.65 2.99
C LYS A 179 16.55 15.31 3.71
N THR A 180 15.37 14.75 3.91
CA THR A 180 15.19 13.48 4.62
C THR A 180 15.51 12.26 3.77
N PHE A 181 15.40 12.37 2.45
CA PHE A 181 15.83 11.31 1.52
C PHE A 181 17.34 11.33 1.27
N ASN A 182 18.16 11.85 2.23
CA ASN A 182 19.60 11.63 2.21
C ASN A 182 19.95 10.26 2.81
N GLN A 183 21.12 9.77 2.45
CA GLN A 183 21.57 8.43 2.83
C GLN A 183 21.61 8.21 4.35
N ASN A 184 22.01 9.24 5.13
CA ASN A 184 22.13 9.13 6.58
C ASN A 184 20.78 8.91 7.26
N ASN A 185 19.76 9.68 6.89
CA ASN A 185 18.42 9.52 7.44
C ASN A 185 17.77 8.20 7.02
N ILE A 186 17.97 7.78 5.78
CA ILE A 186 17.48 6.49 5.31
C ILE A 186 18.24 5.34 5.97
N ASN A 187 19.56 5.48 6.29
CA ASN A 187 20.28 4.48 7.07
C ASN A 187 19.67 4.29 8.47
N LYS A 188 19.29 5.38 9.14
CA LYS A 188 18.60 5.31 10.45
C LYS A 188 17.26 4.60 10.34
N TYR A 189 16.48 4.94 9.32
CA TYR A 189 15.21 4.26 9.05
C TYR A 189 15.42 2.77 8.74
N PHE A 190 16.42 2.43 7.91
CA PHE A 190 16.79 1.06 7.58
C PHE A 190 17.18 0.25 8.82
N TYR A 191 17.93 0.84 9.72
CA TYR A 191 18.33 0.19 10.96
C TYR A 191 17.14 -0.16 11.84
N TYR A 192 16.22 0.80 12.08
CA TYR A 192 15.07 0.60 12.96
C TYR A 192 13.93 -0.22 12.35
N TYR A 193 13.70 -0.10 11.05
CA TYR A 193 12.52 -0.67 10.39
C TYR A 193 12.84 -1.76 9.37
N GLY A 194 14.09 -1.95 9.02
CA GLY A 194 14.56 -2.98 8.11
C GLY A 194 14.37 -2.67 6.63
N ARG A 195 14.78 -3.64 5.80
CA ARG A 195 14.83 -3.50 4.35
C ARG A 195 13.45 -3.28 3.72
N GLU A 196 12.46 -4.10 4.08
CA GLU A 196 11.12 -4.03 3.48
C GLU A 196 10.49 -2.64 3.68
N ALA A 197 10.51 -2.12 4.90
CA ALA A 197 9.96 -0.80 5.20
C ALA A 197 10.71 0.33 4.48
N THR A 198 12.04 0.22 4.38
CA THR A 198 12.86 1.21 3.66
C THR A 198 12.55 1.22 2.17
N LEU A 199 12.43 0.06 1.54
CA LEU A 199 12.06 -0.04 0.13
C LEU A 199 10.64 0.47 -0.11
N ASP A 200 9.71 0.22 0.80
CA ASP A 200 8.35 0.74 0.69
C ASP A 200 8.32 2.26 0.64
N ILE A 201 9.01 2.97 1.56
CA ILE A 201 9.01 4.44 1.56
C ILE A 201 9.71 5.04 0.33
N LEU A 202 10.81 4.44 -0.12
CA LEU A 202 11.54 4.89 -1.30
C LEU A 202 10.70 4.70 -2.58
N ASN A 203 10.12 3.53 -2.75
CA ASN A 203 9.27 3.21 -3.89
C ASN A 203 7.97 4.02 -3.87
N PHE A 204 7.37 4.24 -2.70
CA PHE A 204 6.21 5.12 -2.54
C PHE A 204 6.51 6.53 -3.07
N LYS A 205 7.68 7.09 -2.73
CA LYS A 205 8.14 8.39 -3.23
C LYS A 205 8.31 8.39 -4.75
N LEU A 206 8.95 7.37 -5.32
CA LEU A 206 9.14 7.23 -6.77
C LEU A 206 7.81 7.24 -7.52
N ILE A 207 6.81 6.51 -7.00
CA ILE A 207 5.49 6.44 -7.62
C ILE A 207 4.76 7.78 -7.50
N LYS A 208 4.77 8.41 -6.31
CA LYS A 208 4.14 9.74 -6.11
C LYS A 208 4.73 10.82 -6.99
N LEU A 209 6.03 10.87 -7.17
CA LEU A 209 6.70 11.84 -8.04
C LEU A 209 6.33 11.62 -9.51
N ASN A 210 6.07 10.39 -9.91
CA ASN A 210 5.79 9.98 -11.29
C ASN A 210 6.78 10.53 -12.33
N LYS A 211 8.00 10.85 -11.89
CA LYS A 211 9.13 11.35 -12.69
C LYS A 211 10.31 10.38 -12.54
N VAL A 212 11.20 10.41 -13.52
CA VAL A 212 12.46 9.66 -13.42
C VAL A 212 13.39 10.42 -12.50
N ASP A 213 13.52 9.93 -11.27
CA ASP A 213 14.49 10.40 -10.29
C ASP A 213 15.64 9.38 -10.21
N LYS A 214 16.80 9.73 -10.77
CA LYS A 214 17.96 8.84 -10.81
C LYS A 214 18.52 8.58 -9.41
N SER A 215 18.66 9.63 -8.60
CA SER A 215 19.18 9.54 -7.23
C SER A 215 18.32 8.61 -6.36
N LEU A 216 17.01 8.76 -6.43
CA LEU A 216 16.09 7.91 -5.66
C LEU A 216 16.10 6.45 -6.14
N LYS A 217 16.31 6.21 -7.46
CA LYS A 217 16.49 4.85 -7.99
C LYS A 217 17.80 4.21 -7.54
N GLU A 218 18.86 4.98 -7.45
CA GLU A 218 20.15 4.52 -6.90
C GLU A 218 20.01 4.16 -5.42
N LEU A 219 19.27 4.95 -4.63
CA LEU A 219 18.96 4.61 -3.25
C LEU A 219 18.17 3.30 -3.15
N VAL A 220 17.12 3.11 -3.96
CA VAL A 220 16.37 1.84 -3.98
C VAL A 220 17.31 0.67 -4.25
N LYS A 221 18.13 0.74 -5.32
CA LYS A 221 19.08 -0.31 -5.67
C LYS A 221 20.12 -0.56 -4.57
N TYR A 222 20.57 0.50 -3.90
CA TYR A 222 21.49 0.39 -2.77
C TYR A 222 20.86 -0.41 -1.61
N TYR A 223 19.64 -0.06 -1.21
CA TYR A 223 18.96 -0.73 -0.08
C TYR A 223 18.42 -2.13 -0.41
N GLU A 224 18.19 -2.46 -1.69
CA GLU A 224 17.89 -3.85 -2.09
C GLU A 224 18.99 -4.83 -1.70
N ASN A 225 20.26 -4.38 -1.76
CA ASN A 225 21.45 -5.22 -1.53
C ASN A 225 22.19 -4.91 -0.23
N LYS A 226 21.80 -3.88 0.52
CA LYS A 226 22.45 -3.47 1.76
C LYS A 226 22.29 -4.54 2.83
N GLU A 227 23.38 -4.94 3.45
CA GLU A 227 23.35 -5.79 4.63
C GLU A 227 22.78 -5.05 5.85
N ALA A 228 22.23 -5.83 6.79
CA ALA A 228 21.71 -5.29 8.05
C ALA A 228 22.84 -4.59 8.82
N LEU A 229 22.54 -3.40 9.36
CA LEU A 229 23.46 -2.70 10.25
C LEU A 229 23.42 -3.39 11.61
N ILE A 230 24.59 -3.80 12.10
CA ILE A 230 24.74 -4.48 13.38
C ILE A 230 25.57 -3.59 14.30
N MET A 231 25.04 -3.32 15.52
CA MET A 231 25.77 -2.56 16.51
C MET A 231 27.03 -3.32 16.93
N PRO A 232 28.23 -2.68 16.88
CA PRO A 232 29.49 -3.38 17.16
C PRO A 232 29.70 -3.73 18.63
N VAL A 233 29.04 -3.02 19.55
CA VAL A 233 29.19 -3.21 21.00
C VAL A 233 28.09 -4.15 21.50
N LYS A 234 28.47 -5.25 22.13
CA LYS A 234 27.58 -6.26 22.73
C LYS A 234 27.65 -6.24 24.26
N ALA A 235 26.63 -6.82 24.90
CA ALA A 235 26.56 -6.93 26.36
C ALA A 235 27.79 -7.65 26.95
N GLU A 236 28.20 -8.76 26.31
CA GLU A 236 29.34 -9.54 26.75
C GLU A 236 30.63 -8.71 26.79
N PHE A 237 30.83 -7.83 25.80
CA PHE A 237 31.99 -6.93 25.76
C PHE A 237 31.97 -5.95 26.94
N LEU A 238 30.81 -5.39 27.31
CA LEU A 238 30.69 -4.45 28.42
C LEU A 238 30.88 -5.18 29.77
N MET A 239 30.35 -6.38 29.92
CA MET A 239 30.53 -7.20 31.11
C MET A 239 32.00 -7.55 31.32
N GLN A 240 32.72 -7.94 30.27
CA GLN A 240 34.13 -8.35 30.36
C GLN A 240 35.10 -7.17 30.56
N LYS A 241 34.91 -6.08 29.80
CA LYS A 241 35.86 -4.95 29.83
C LYS A 241 35.66 -4.03 31.02
N TYR A 242 34.39 -3.84 31.46
CA TYR A 242 34.06 -2.84 32.49
C TYR A 242 33.50 -3.48 33.77
N GLU A 243 33.51 -4.81 33.88
CA GLU A 243 33.04 -5.58 35.04
C GLU A 243 31.58 -5.23 35.45
N ILE A 244 30.73 -4.86 34.53
CA ILE A 244 29.34 -4.51 34.76
C ILE A 244 28.53 -5.82 34.89
N PRO A 245 27.80 -6.03 36.00
CA PRO A 245 26.98 -7.24 36.15
C PRO A 245 25.81 -7.24 35.18
N GLU A 246 25.36 -8.44 34.82
CA GLU A 246 24.13 -8.61 34.02
C GLU A 246 22.94 -7.96 34.75
N GLY A 247 22.13 -7.19 34.01
CA GLY A 247 20.96 -6.56 34.59
C GLY A 247 20.55 -5.26 33.88
N LYS A 248 19.72 -4.48 34.55
CA LYS A 248 19.13 -3.25 33.99
C LYS A 248 20.18 -2.21 33.56
N LEU A 249 21.27 -2.08 34.36
CA LEU A 249 22.33 -1.11 34.10
C LEU A 249 23.02 -1.33 32.75
N ILE A 250 23.34 -2.59 32.41
CA ILE A 250 23.97 -2.90 31.13
C ILE A 250 23.03 -2.59 29.94
N GLY A 251 21.72 -2.84 30.09
CA GLY A 251 20.72 -2.48 29.08
C GLY A 251 20.64 -0.96 28.86
N GLU A 252 20.71 -0.16 29.92
CA GLU A 252 20.70 1.31 29.82
C GLU A 252 21.99 1.83 29.13
N LYS A 253 23.18 1.27 29.48
CA LYS A 253 24.43 1.64 28.82
C LYS A 253 24.42 1.25 27.33
N LEU A 254 23.99 0.04 26.99
CA LEU A 254 23.86 -0.39 25.60
C LEU A 254 22.93 0.51 24.80
N LYS A 255 21.81 0.91 25.37
CA LYS A 255 20.87 1.84 24.72
C LYS A 255 21.52 3.21 24.43
N ARG A 256 22.26 3.77 25.37
CA ARG A 256 22.99 5.03 25.18
C ARG A 256 24.09 4.90 24.11
N ILE A 257 24.79 3.78 24.08
CA ILE A 257 25.81 3.47 23.07
C ILE A 257 25.16 3.36 21.70
N GLU A 258 24.02 2.66 21.59
CA GLU A 258 23.24 2.55 20.36
C GLU A 258 22.77 3.91 19.85
N GLU A 259 22.21 4.74 20.71
CA GLU A 259 21.75 6.10 20.39
C GLU A 259 22.92 6.96 19.85
N MET A 260 24.10 6.90 20.48
CA MET A 260 25.28 7.61 20.03
C MET A 260 25.78 7.08 18.70
N TRP A 261 25.88 5.76 18.54
CA TRP A 261 26.30 5.10 17.30
C TRP A 261 25.37 5.45 16.12
N VAL A 262 24.06 5.43 16.32
CA VAL A 262 23.09 5.84 15.30
C VAL A 262 23.19 7.35 15.00
N LYS A 263 23.40 8.20 16.03
CA LYS A 263 23.57 9.65 15.87
C LYS A 263 24.80 9.99 15.05
N ASN A 264 25.90 9.27 15.25
CA ASN A 264 27.18 9.44 14.58
C ASN A 264 27.30 8.64 13.27
N ASP A 265 26.16 8.45 12.54
CA ASP A 265 26.11 7.76 11.25
C ASP A 265 26.73 6.36 11.28
N PHE A 266 26.39 5.59 12.33
CA PHE A 266 26.82 4.20 12.55
C PHE A 266 28.34 4.05 12.75
N LYS A 267 28.93 5.02 13.44
CA LYS A 267 30.33 5.01 13.89
C LYS A 267 30.35 5.29 15.38
N ILE A 268 31.20 4.59 16.11
CA ILE A 268 31.46 4.84 17.52
C ILE A 268 32.91 4.48 17.81
N SER A 269 33.59 5.32 18.56
CA SER A 269 34.97 5.11 19.01
C SER A 269 34.99 4.47 20.41
N ASP A 270 36.09 3.83 20.74
CA ASP A 270 36.29 3.25 22.09
C ASP A 270 36.22 4.35 23.17
N GLN A 271 36.73 5.55 22.90
CA GLN A 271 36.63 6.69 23.83
C GLN A 271 35.19 7.11 24.12
N GLU A 272 34.31 7.11 23.09
CA GLU A 272 32.88 7.41 23.29
C GLU A 272 32.20 6.31 24.11
N VAL A 273 32.55 5.04 23.88
CA VAL A 273 32.05 3.92 24.68
C VAL A 273 32.50 4.05 26.13
N ASP A 274 33.81 4.29 26.37
CA ASP A 274 34.40 4.52 27.69
C ASP A 274 33.68 5.67 28.43
N SER A 275 33.42 6.79 27.75
CA SER A 275 32.70 7.94 28.31
C SER A 275 31.26 7.61 28.70
N ILE A 276 30.52 6.82 27.90
CA ILE A 276 29.15 6.43 28.22
C ILE A 276 29.08 5.44 29.36
N VAL A 277 30.06 4.56 29.44
CA VAL A 277 30.08 3.51 30.46
C VAL A 277 30.49 4.07 31.83
N ASN A 278 31.42 5.02 31.89
CA ASN A 278 31.93 5.61 33.14
C ASN A 278 31.04 6.73 33.71
N ASN A 279 30.06 7.24 32.92
CA ASN A 279 29.05 8.21 33.34
C ASN A 279 27.68 7.52 33.57
#